data_0eea94ddf4c7515ddf2d07f364ae4a71
#
_entry.id   0eea94ddf4c7515ddf2d07f364ae4a71
#
_cell.length_a   1.000
_cell.length_b   1.000
_cell.length_c   1.000
_cell.angle_alpha   90.00
_cell.angle_beta   90.00
_cell.angle_gamma   90.00
#
_symmetry.space_group_name_H-M   'P 1'
#
loop_
_entity.id
_entity.type
_entity.pdbx_description
1 polymer ?
#
loop_
_entity_poly.entity_id
_entity_poly.type
_entity_poly.pdbx_seq_one_letter_code
_entity_poly.pdbx_strand_id
1 'polypeptide(L)'
;VGELMQLGERFGASDLVRAVGDTAERGAESERKRVGELMQLGERFGASDLVRQYIDENKSPAELQNAILERMHTNQGKPITEQPKNNNANIGLTGDEARSFSLMRAVRAMLPNATLADREAAAFELECSEAAQKAYGRSAQGILVPADVLSRVFEVGTSQNGATLVGTDHRSDMFIEMLRNRSTIMSLGFIMDGLVGDAEIPKQTGGATAYWLGEEEDVPASSPATGQLKLSPKTVGGRVEISRKLMQQSSPAAEQLVWNDLNRALALKIDKAAYYGTGGDNQPLGLKNISGVNAVSFGAVNPTFAEMVAMESEIASDNADVDRMSYVINAAMRGHFKTAPRMGAGTESTIWEPGNTVNGYRTEVTNQIEAGDVFFGNFADLIIAMWGGLDLTIDPYSLSAKGGLRIVGFQDVDFVLRNTESICYGKKTV
;
A
#
# COMPACT_ATOMS: atom_id res chain seq x y z
N VAL A 1 -8.16 -58.35 38.89
CA VAL A 1 -6.92 -59.11 39.16
C VAL A 1 -7.04 -59.88 40.52
N GLY A 2 -7.52 -59.26 41.61
CA GLY A 2 -7.63 -59.94 42.89
C GLY A 2 -8.56 -61.14 42.91
N GLU A 3 -9.72 -61.07 42.27
CA GLU A 3 -10.66 -62.21 42.15
C GLU A 3 -10.13 -63.34 41.28
N LEU A 4 -9.41 -63.02 40.17
CA LEU A 4 -8.75 -63.97 39.30
C LEU A 4 -7.57 -64.69 39.98
N MET A 5 -6.84 -64.00 40.88
CA MET A 5 -5.78 -64.62 41.73
C MET A 5 -6.36 -65.62 42.70
N GLN A 6 -7.48 -65.31 43.39
CA GLN A 6 -8.13 -66.22 44.31
C GLN A 6 -8.70 -67.45 43.57
N LEU A 7 -9.20 -67.27 42.39
CA LEU A 7 -9.67 -68.41 41.55
C LEU A 7 -8.48 -69.25 41.08
N GLY A 8 -7.37 -68.66 40.69
CA GLY A 8 -6.13 -69.36 40.25
C GLY A 8 -5.52 -70.23 41.34
N GLU A 9 -5.48 -69.74 42.59
CA GLU A 9 -5.03 -70.53 43.75
C GLU A 9 -5.94 -71.75 44.05
N ARG A 10 -7.24 -71.57 43.83
CA ARG A 10 -8.22 -72.60 44.10
C ARG A 10 -8.20 -73.74 43.07
N PHE A 11 -7.71 -73.52 41.85
CA PHE A 11 -7.63 -74.48 40.75
C PHE A 11 -6.20 -74.82 40.31
N GLY A 12 -5.17 -74.43 41.08
CA GLY A 12 -3.80 -74.80 40.77
C GLY A 12 -3.21 -74.13 39.54
N ALA A 13 -3.78 -72.99 39.07
CA ALA A 13 -3.38 -72.30 37.84
C ALA A 13 -2.74 -70.90 38.14
N SER A 14 -2.09 -70.73 39.29
CA SER A 14 -1.50 -69.49 39.75
C SER A 14 -0.50 -68.89 38.80
N ASP A 15 0.29 -69.73 38.11
CA ASP A 15 1.30 -69.28 37.16
C ASP A 15 0.70 -68.73 35.88
N LEU A 16 -0.44 -69.23 35.42
CA LEU A 16 -1.22 -68.73 34.31
C LEU A 16 -1.85 -67.37 34.58
N VAL A 17 -2.39 -67.19 35.78
CA VAL A 17 -2.99 -65.91 36.21
C VAL A 17 -1.93 -64.82 36.35
N ARG A 18 -0.72 -65.15 36.87
CA ARG A 18 0.42 -64.24 36.89
C ARG A 18 0.89 -63.86 35.48
N ALA A 19 1.02 -64.82 34.58
CA ALA A 19 1.46 -64.57 33.20
C ALA A 19 0.43 -63.69 32.46
N VAL A 20 -0.89 -63.84 32.70
CA VAL A 20 -1.93 -62.98 32.14
C VAL A 20 -1.90 -61.58 32.77
N GLY A 21 -1.62 -61.47 34.11
CA GLY A 21 -1.44 -60.21 34.79
C GLY A 21 -0.26 -59.42 34.25
N ASP A 22 0.90 -60.07 34.11
CA ASP A 22 2.14 -59.45 33.60
C ASP A 22 2.00 -59.01 32.12
N THR A 23 1.25 -59.79 31.32
CA THR A 23 0.99 -59.39 29.93
C THR A 23 0.02 -58.23 29.83
N ALA A 24 -1.00 -58.16 30.70
CA ALA A 24 -1.93 -57.04 30.78
C ALA A 24 -1.26 -55.76 31.29
N GLU A 25 -0.38 -55.86 32.28
CA GLU A 25 0.41 -54.71 32.75
C GLU A 25 1.39 -54.18 31.71
N ARG A 26 2.10 -55.05 31.01
CA ARG A 26 2.98 -54.67 29.89
C ARG A 26 2.21 -54.03 28.73
N GLY A 27 1.00 -54.57 28.43
CA GLY A 27 0.09 -53.99 27.45
C GLY A 27 -0.39 -52.58 27.85
N ALA A 28 -0.75 -52.38 29.12
CA ALA A 28 -1.17 -51.09 29.65
C ALA A 28 -0.01 -50.04 29.68
N GLU A 29 1.20 -50.53 29.97
CA GLU A 29 2.40 -49.68 29.99
C GLU A 29 2.84 -49.25 28.58
N SER A 30 2.77 -50.18 27.62
CA SER A 30 3.05 -49.88 26.20
C SER A 30 2.03 -48.89 25.63
N GLU A 31 0.76 -49.00 26.00
CA GLU A 31 -0.30 -48.10 25.55
C GLU A 31 -0.15 -46.69 26.16
N ARG A 32 0.19 -46.58 27.44
CA ARG A 32 0.50 -45.28 28.08
C ARG A 32 1.69 -44.60 27.41
N LYS A 33 2.70 -45.35 27.02
CA LYS A 33 3.87 -44.84 26.31
C LYS A 33 3.49 -44.37 24.90
N ARG A 34 2.69 -45.16 24.16
CA ARG A 34 2.15 -44.78 22.85
C ARG A 34 1.35 -43.48 22.90
N VAL A 35 0.41 -43.37 23.83
CA VAL A 35 -0.42 -42.15 24.02
C VAL A 35 0.45 -40.95 24.42
N GLY A 36 1.45 -41.14 25.28
CA GLY A 36 2.37 -40.11 25.68
C GLY A 36 3.20 -39.56 24.48
N GLU A 37 3.70 -40.43 23.60
CA GLU A 37 4.41 -40.08 22.41
C GLU A 37 3.50 -39.33 21.39
N LEU A 38 2.27 -39.74 21.21
CA LEU A 38 1.27 -39.06 20.38
C LEU A 38 0.97 -37.65 20.88
N MET A 39 0.82 -37.46 22.21
CA MET A 39 0.59 -36.15 22.81
C MET A 39 1.78 -35.22 22.63
N GLN A 40 3.00 -35.71 22.88
CA GLN A 40 4.21 -34.91 22.67
C GLN A 40 4.41 -34.46 21.23
N LEU A 41 4.12 -35.34 20.28
CA LEU A 41 4.15 -34.97 18.85
C LEU A 41 3.10 -33.92 18.53
N GLY A 42 1.88 -34.06 19.04
CA GLY A 42 0.79 -33.08 18.82
C GLY A 42 1.07 -31.71 19.39
N GLU A 43 1.64 -31.64 20.59
CA GLU A 43 2.05 -30.37 21.20
C GLU A 43 3.19 -29.71 20.45
N ARG A 44 4.21 -30.48 20.06
CA ARG A 44 5.36 -29.99 19.33
C ARG A 44 5.04 -29.39 17.97
N PHE A 45 4.04 -29.91 17.29
CA PHE A 45 3.67 -29.50 15.93
C PHE A 45 2.29 -28.82 15.85
N GLY A 46 1.67 -28.51 16.98
CA GLY A 46 0.38 -27.80 17.02
C GLY A 46 -0.78 -28.58 16.39
N ALA A 47 -0.72 -29.91 16.38
CA ALA A 47 -1.67 -30.82 15.71
C ALA A 47 -2.57 -31.57 16.73
N SER A 48 -3.01 -30.91 17.78
CA SER A 48 -3.81 -31.50 18.87
C SER A 48 -5.15 -32.09 18.42
N ASP A 49 -5.68 -31.62 17.31
CA ASP A 49 -6.88 -32.11 16.63
C ASP A 49 -6.67 -33.53 16.06
N LEU A 50 -5.52 -33.82 15.48
CA LEU A 50 -5.19 -35.12 14.93
C LEU A 50 -4.85 -36.14 16.03
N VAL A 51 -4.25 -35.70 17.13
CA VAL A 51 -3.87 -36.59 18.23
C VAL A 51 -5.04 -37.35 18.78
N ARG A 52 -6.19 -36.71 19.03
CA ARG A 52 -7.41 -37.38 19.54
C ARG A 52 -7.91 -38.47 18.61
N GLN A 53 -7.98 -38.16 17.33
CA GLN A 53 -8.41 -39.14 16.33
C GLN A 53 -7.48 -40.36 16.28
N TYR A 54 -6.14 -40.15 16.35
CA TYR A 54 -5.16 -41.22 16.29
C TYR A 54 -5.09 -42.06 17.56
N ILE A 55 -5.46 -41.51 18.72
CA ILE A 55 -5.63 -42.25 19.95
C ILE A 55 -6.84 -43.17 19.83
N ASP A 56 -7.98 -42.65 19.36
CA ASP A 56 -9.24 -43.40 19.21
C ASP A 56 -9.14 -44.52 18.15
N GLU A 57 -8.40 -44.25 17.06
CA GLU A 57 -8.17 -45.19 15.99
C GLU A 57 -7.03 -46.20 16.27
N ASN A 58 -6.40 -46.14 17.44
CA ASN A 58 -5.33 -47.04 17.87
C ASN A 58 -4.08 -47.04 16.94
N LYS A 59 -3.81 -45.91 16.27
CA LYS A 59 -2.70 -45.74 15.33
C LYS A 59 -1.36 -45.47 16.01
N SER A 60 -0.27 -45.73 15.28
CA SER A 60 1.09 -45.59 15.79
C SER A 60 1.57 -44.12 15.75
N PRO A 61 2.54 -43.73 16.61
CA PRO A 61 3.17 -42.41 16.55
C PRO A 61 3.81 -42.09 15.19
N ALA A 62 4.31 -43.09 14.48
CA ALA A 62 4.90 -42.92 13.14
C ALA A 62 3.85 -42.52 12.09
N GLU A 63 2.63 -43.05 12.19
CA GLU A 63 1.54 -42.66 11.30
C GLU A 63 1.07 -41.22 11.55
N LEU A 64 1.02 -40.78 12.82
CA LEU A 64 0.75 -39.38 13.15
C LEU A 64 1.84 -38.46 12.61
N GLN A 65 3.12 -38.85 12.72
CA GLN A 65 4.23 -38.06 12.18
C GLN A 65 4.14 -37.92 10.66
N ASN A 66 3.78 -38.97 9.94
CA ASN A 66 3.56 -38.91 8.50
C ASN A 66 2.38 -37.99 8.14
N ALA A 67 1.26 -38.09 8.86
CA ALA A 67 0.11 -37.21 8.64
C ALA A 67 0.42 -35.73 8.95
N ILE A 68 1.23 -35.46 9.95
CA ILE A 68 1.71 -34.11 10.24
C ILE A 68 2.62 -33.62 9.10
N LEU A 69 3.53 -34.45 8.59
CA LEU A 69 4.38 -34.13 7.45
C LEU A 69 3.55 -33.89 6.16
N GLU A 70 2.56 -34.69 5.88
CA GLU A 70 1.64 -34.50 4.76
C GLU A 70 0.84 -33.20 4.92
N ARG A 71 0.35 -32.90 6.13
CA ARG A 71 -0.35 -31.63 6.42
C ARG A 71 0.59 -30.43 6.28
N MET A 72 1.84 -30.54 6.72
CA MET A 72 2.87 -29.50 6.50
C MET A 72 3.23 -29.37 5.02
N HIS A 73 3.30 -30.48 4.29
CA HIS A 73 3.53 -30.46 2.84
C HIS A 73 2.35 -29.89 2.06
N THR A 74 1.12 -30.11 2.52
CA THR A 74 -0.11 -29.56 1.94
C THR A 74 -0.28 -28.07 2.29
N ASN A 75 0.22 -27.65 3.46
CA ASN A 75 0.25 -26.26 3.92
C ASN A 75 1.53 -25.49 3.48
N GLN A 76 2.58 -26.16 3.03
CA GLN A 76 3.63 -25.53 2.25
C GLN A 76 3.01 -25.16 0.90
N GLY A 77 2.77 -23.85 0.77
CA GLY A 77 1.98 -23.26 -0.30
C GLY A 77 2.20 -23.94 -1.65
N LYS A 78 1.08 -24.15 -2.33
CA LYS A 78 1.08 -24.50 -3.76
C LYS A 78 2.10 -23.64 -4.47
N PRO A 79 2.86 -24.19 -5.44
CA PRO A 79 3.77 -23.41 -6.25
C PRO A 79 3.03 -22.14 -6.72
N ILE A 80 3.70 -21.01 -6.66
CA ILE A 80 3.19 -19.65 -6.94
C ILE A 80 2.43 -19.56 -8.30
N THR A 81 2.47 -20.58 -9.11
CA THR A 81 1.79 -20.71 -10.41
C THR A 81 0.27 -20.85 -10.33
N GLU A 82 -0.34 -21.12 -9.16
CA GLU A 82 -1.80 -21.35 -9.02
C GLU A 82 -2.46 -20.56 -7.88
N GLN A 83 -1.87 -19.48 -7.42
CA GLN A 83 -2.61 -18.55 -6.55
C GLN A 83 -3.69 -17.84 -7.37
N PRO A 84 -4.93 -17.68 -6.84
CA PRO A 84 -5.89 -16.79 -7.47
C PRO A 84 -5.22 -15.44 -7.62
N LYS A 85 -5.33 -14.82 -8.80
CA LYS A 85 -4.81 -13.48 -9.09
C LYS A 85 -5.41 -12.49 -8.07
N ASN A 86 -4.78 -12.36 -6.91
CA ASN A 86 -4.98 -11.20 -6.08
C ASN A 86 -4.40 -10.04 -6.87
N ASN A 87 -5.23 -9.07 -7.18
CA ASN A 87 -4.84 -7.87 -7.94
C ASN A 87 -3.80 -6.99 -7.21
N ASN A 88 -3.35 -7.36 -6.03
CA ASN A 88 -2.25 -6.74 -5.31
C ASN A 88 -0.97 -7.54 -5.52
N ALA A 89 -0.25 -7.24 -6.57
CA ALA A 89 1.05 -7.86 -6.89
C ALA A 89 2.17 -7.19 -6.07
N ASN A 90 2.12 -7.35 -4.76
CA ASN A 90 3.19 -6.97 -3.85
C ASN A 90 4.16 -8.16 -3.76
N ILE A 91 5.47 -7.93 -3.90
CA ILE A 91 6.48 -9.00 -3.82
C ILE A 91 6.86 -9.34 -2.38
N GLY A 92 6.29 -8.64 -1.39
CA GLY A 92 6.39 -8.96 0.03
C GLY A 92 7.76 -8.67 0.65
N LEU A 93 8.47 -7.63 0.19
CA LEU A 93 9.72 -7.19 0.79
C LEU A 93 9.51 -6.71 2.23
N THR A 94 10.38 -7.15 3.12
CA THR A 94 10.42 -6.61 4.48
C THR A 94 10.93 -5.16 4.49
N GLY A 95 10.59 -4.39 5.51
CA GLY A 95 11.02 -2.99 5.62
C GLY A 95 12.55 -2.80 5.59
N ASP A 96 13.33 -3.79 6.04
CA ASP A 96 14.79 -3.74 6.03
C ASP A 96 15.36 -4.13 4.66
N GLU A 97 14.76 -5.07 3.95
CA GLU A 97 15.10 -5.40 2.57
C GLU A 97 14.80 -4.24 1.62
N ALA A 98 13.64 -3.60 1.76
CA ALA A 98 13.34 -2.37 1.02
C ALA A 98 14.35 -1.24 1.32
N ARG A 99 14.96 -1.22 2.52
CA ARG A 99 16.03 -0.28 2.88
C ARG A 99 17.37 -0.59 2.24
N SER A 100 17.66 -1.84 2.00
CA SER A 100 18.92 -2.29 1.40
C SER A 100 18.95 -2.12 -0.11
N PHE A 101 17.80 -1.89 -0.76
CA PHE A 101 17.68 -1.70 -2.21
C PHE A 101 18.41 -0.42 -2.65
N SER A 102 19.40 -0.56 -3.55
CA SER A 102 20.18 0.52 -4.12
C SER A 102 20.01 0.60 -5.64
N LEU A 103 19.40 1.68 -6.10
CA LEU A 103 19.17 1.91 -7.53
C LEU A 103 20.49 1.93 -8.31
N MET A 104 21.54 2.55 -7.77
CA MET A 104 22.80 2.69 -8.52
C MET A 104 23.60 1.39 -8.58
N ARG A 105 23.46 0.49 -7.61
CA ARG A 105 24.01 -0.87 -7.76
C ARG A 105 23.36 -1.57 -8.94
N ALA A 106 22.04 -1.51 -9.00
CA ALA A 106 21.26 -2.06 -10.09
C ALA A 106 21.62 -1.40 -11.46
N VAL A 107 21.72 -0.07 -11.50
CA VAL A 107 22.15 0.69 -12.69
C VAL A 107 23.55 0.30 -13.15
N ARG A 108 24.52 0.23 -12.23
CA ARG A 108 25.91 -0.17 -12.57
C ARG A 108 25.97 -1.58 -13.15
N ALA A 109 25.19 -2.53 -12.61
CA ALA A 109 25.14 -3.89 -13.10
C ALA A 109 24.58 -4.01 -14.53
N MET A 110 23.75 -3.06 -14.97
CA MET A 110 23.16 -3.03 -16.31
C MET A 110 24.00 -2.27 -17.34
N LEU A 111 25.06 -1.60 -16.93
CA LEU A 111 25.95 -0.93 -17.89
C LEU A 111 26.66 -1.95 -18.80
N PRO A 112 26.93 -1.61 -20.09
CA PRO A 112 27.65 -2.49 -21.01
C PRO A 112 29.03 -2.91 -20.52
N ASN A 113 29.67 -2.09 -19.68
CA ASN A 113 31.00 -2.33 -19.09
C ASN A 113 30.94 -2.83 -17.64
N ALA A 114 29.79 -3.34 -17.19
CA ALA A 114 29.66 -3.85 -15.82
C ALA A 114 30.57 -5.05 -15.59
N THR A 115 31.34 -4.98 -14.51
CA THR A 115 32.21 -6.09 -14.08
C THR A 115 31.38 -7.20 -13.42
N LEU A 116 31.96 -8.39 -13.26
CA LEU A 116 31.32 -9.48 -12.53
C LEU A 116 30.98 -9.05 -11.10
N ALA A 117 31.90 -8.33 -10.45
CA ALA A 117 31.70 -7.79 -9.10
C ALA A 117 30.54 -6.79 -8.99
N ASP A 118 30.30 -5.98 -10.03
CA ASP A 118 29.15 -5.06 -10.05
C ASP A 118 27.82 -5.82 -10.15
N ARG A 119 27.79 -6.91 -10.91
CA ARG A 119 26.60 -7.77 -11.05
C ARG A 119 26.32 -8.57 -9.78
N GLU A 120 27.36 -9.10 -9.14
CA GLU A 120 27.25 -9.79 -7.85
C GLU A 120 26.76 -8.83 -6.75
N ALA A 121 27.29 -7.61 -6.72
CA ALA A 121 26.86 -6.59 -5.75
C ALA A 121 25.39 -6.17 -5.92
N ALA A 122 24.84 -6.27 -7.13
CA ALA A 122 23.45 -5.92 -7.45
C ALA A 122 22.53 -7.15 -7.56
N ALA A 123 22.97 -8.33 -7.14
CA ALA A 123 22.19 -9.56 -7.27
C ALA A 123 20.79 -9.44 -6.62
N PHE A 124 20.71 -8.83 -5.44
CA PHE A 124 19.46 -8.60 -4.73
C PHE A 124 18.49 -7.69 -5.52
N GLU A 125 18.99 -6.59 -6.06
CA GLU A 125 18.17 -5.65 -6.83
C GLU A 125 17.65 -6.25 -8.15
N LEU A 126 18.48 -7.07 -8.80
CA LEU A 126 18.10 -7.79 -10.02
C LEU A 126 17.04 -8.86 -9.72
N GLU A 127 17.19 -9.60 -8.63
CA GLU A 127 16.21 -10.59 -8.18
C GLU A 127 14.86 -9.92 -7.83
N CYS A 128 14.88 -8.80 -7.11
CA CYS A 128 13.70 -8.00 -6.83
C CYS A 128 13.01 -7.52 -8.12
N SER A 129 13.77 -7.08 -9.12
CA SER A 129 13.23 -6.64 -10.40
C SER A 129 12.60 -7.80 -11.18
N GLU A 130 13.21 -8.98 -11.20
CA GLU A 130 12.65 -10.16 -11.84
C GLU A 130 11.38 -10.66 -11.12
N ALA A 131 11.37 -10.65 -9.80
CA ALA A 131 10.20 -10.99 -9.00
C ALA A 131 9.03 -10.03 -9.28
N ALA A 132 9.32 -8.73 -9.35
CA ALA A 132 8.35 -7.72 -9.69
C ALA A 132 7.80 -7.91 -11.12
N GLN A 133 8.66 -8.16 -12.11
CA GLN A 133 8.23 -8.43 -13.49
C GLN A 133 7.31 -9.65 -13.57
N LYS A 134 7.60 -10.71 -12.82
CA LYS A 134 6.75 -11.91 -12.73
C LYS A 134 5.42 -11.62 -12.05
N ALA A 135 5.44 -10.87 -10.93
CA ALA A 135 4.25 -10.51 -10.18
C ALA A 135 3.30 -9.62 -10.98
N TYR A 136 3.83 -8.63 -11.69
CA TYR A 136 3.04 -7.73 -12.52
C TYR A 136 2.72 -8.27 -13.93
N GLY A 137 3.29 -9.41 -14.32
CA GLY A 137 3.11 -10.00 -15.65
C GLY A 137 3.62 -9.09 -16.79
N ARG A 138 4.57 -8.20 -16.48
CA ARG A 138 5.10 -7.17 -17.38
C ARG A 138 6.63 -7.29 -17.46
N SER A 139 7.21 -7.28 -18.67
CA SER A 139 8.66 -7.17 -18.82
C SER A 139 9.06 -5.69 -18.94
N ALA A 140 10.03 -5.27 -18.12
CA ALA A 140 10.64 -3.95 -18.24
C ALA A 140 11.82 -4.00 -19.22
N GLN A 141 12.09 -2.90 -19.92
CA GLN A 141 13.30 -2.76 -20.74
C GLN A 141 14.56 -2.47 -19.93
N GLY A 142 14.41 -2.28 -18.61
CA GLY A 142 15.45 -1.99 -17.66
C GLY A 142 15.18 -2.67 -16.33
N ILE A 143 15.11 -1.90 -15.26
CA ILE A 143 14.84 -2.37 -13.90
C ILE A 143 13.44 -1.97 -13.50
N LEU A 144 12.63 -2.93 -13.09
CA LEU A 144 11.33 -2.68 -12.48
C LEU A 144 11.52 -2.57 -10.96
N VAL A 145 11.25 -1.39 -10.41
CA VAL A 145 11.32 -1.15 -8.96
C VAL A 145 9.99 -1.54 -8.34
N PRO A 146 9.97 -2.47 -7.36
CA PRO A 146 8.74 -2.90 -6.71
C PRO A 146 8.00 -1.77 -5.99
N ALA A 147 6.67 -1.85 -5.91
CA ALA A 147 5.85 -0.88 -5.19
C ALA A 147 6.22 -0.78 -3.69
N ASP A 148 6.66 -1.87 -3.08
CA ASP A 148 7.14 -1.93 -1.69
C ASP A 148 8.32 -0.99 -1.41
N VAL A 149 9.19 -0.79 -2.39
CA VAL A 149 10.32 0.15 -2.30
C VAL A 149 9.81 1.58 -2.49
N LEU A 150 8.82 1.79 -3.36
CA LEU A 150 8.27 3.10 -3.70
C LEU A 150 7.37 3.68 -2.61
N SER A 151 6.48 2.88 -2.02
CA SER A 151 5.54 3.32 -0.98
C SER A 151 6.26 4.01 0.17
N ARG A 152 7.45 3.53 0.49
CA ARG A 152 8.30 4.12 1.52
C ARG A 152 8.97 5.43 1.09
N VAL A 153 9.28 5.62 -0.17
CA VAL A 153 9.88 6.88 -0.66
C VAL A 153 8.88 8.04 -0.51
N PHE A 154 7.58 7.76 -0.60
CA PHE A 154 6.53 8.74 -0.38
C PHE A 154 6.28 9.05 1.11
N GLU A 155 6.60 8.13 2.04
CA GLU A 155 6.46 8.32 3.49
C GLU A 155 7.65 9.00 4.16
N VAL A 156 8.85 8.95 3.61
CA VAL A 156 10.08 9.51 4.19
C VAL A 156 10.19 11.03 3.97
N GLY A 157 9.18 11.76 4.42
CA GLY A 157 9.27 13.21 4.62
C GLY A 157 9.86 13.62 5.97
N THR A 158 10.20 12.68 6.87
CA THR A 158 10.74 12.94 8.21
C THR A 158 11.71 11.84 8.61
N SER A 159 12.99 12.07 8.44
CA SER A 159 14.01 11.29 9.13
C SER A 159 15.18 12.16 9.51
N GLN A 160 15.25 12.43 10.80
CA GLN A 160 16.50 12.77 11.48
C GLN A 160 17.22 11.46 11.78
N ASN A 161 18.48 11.33 11.35
CA ASN A 161 19.54 10.75 12.18
C ASN A 161 20.86 10.87 11.47
N GLY A 162 21.77 11.59 12.12
CA GLY A 162 23.11 11.83 11.70
C GLY A 162 24.05 10.65 11.93
N ALA A 163 25.07 10.57 11.12
CA ALA A 163 26.31 9.87 11.46
C ALA A 163 27.50 10.68 10.95
N THR A 164 28.23 11.21 11.91
CA THR A 164 29.49 11.93 11.77
C THR A 164 30.62 10.92 11.56
N LEU A 165 31.46 11.09 10.53
CA LEU A 165 32.87 10.68 10.58
C LEU A 165 33.70 11.50 9.58
N VAL A 166 34.73 12.10 10.09
CA VAL A 166 35.60 13.11 9.50
C VAL A 166 36.55 12.50 8.47
N GLY A 167 36.54 13.06 7.28
CA GLY A 167 37.56 12.86 6.26
C GLY A 167 37.44 13.99 5.25
N THR A 168 38.49 14.76 5.10
CA THR A 168 38.67 16.01 4.32
C THR A 168 37.74 16.23 3.12
N ASP A 169 36.83 17.17 3.26
CA ASP A 169 36.44 18.28 2.44
C ASP A 169 35.72 18.12 1.12
N HIS A 170 34.79 17.19 1.02
CA HIS A 170 33.52 17.52 0.39
C HIS A 170 32.42 17.23 1.40
N ARG A 171 31.84 18.26 1.99
CA ARG A 171 30.67 18.16 2.87
C ARG A 171 29.45 17.76 2.04
N SER A 172 29.44 16.53 1.57
CA SER A 172 28.29 15.91 0.90
C SER A 172 27.07 15.80 1.82
N ASP A 173 27.30 15.85 3.14
CA ASP A 173 26.31 15.89 4.21
C ASP A 173 25.64 17.27 4.36
N MET A 174 26.21 18.32 3.78
CA MET A 174 25.64 19.68 3.73
C MET A 174 25.05 20.03 2.36
N PHE A 175 24.71 19.05 1.54
CA PHE A 175 24.05 19.35 0.27
C PHE A 175 22.67 19.95 0.54
N ILE A 176 22.47 21.20 0.09
CA ILE A 176 21.18 21.88 0.20
C ILE A 176 20.30 21.39 -0.95
N GLU A 177 19.35 20.54 -0.66
CA GLU A 177 18.34 20.10 -1.64
C GLU A 177 17.52 21.30 -2.12
N MET A 178 17.14 21.30 -3.40
CA MET A 178 16.24 22.30 -3.96
C MET A 178 14.88 22.23 -3.28
N LEU A 179 14.35 23.37 -2.84
CA LEU A 179 13.01 23.45 -2.29
C LEU A 179 11.98 23.09 -3.36
N ARG A 180 11.16 22.10 -3.10
CA ARG A 180 10.06 21.68 -3.94
C ARG A 180 8.74 21.75 -3.20
N ASN A 181 7.65 21.85 -3.97
CA ASN A 181 6.30 21.77 -3.41
C ASN A 181 6.09 20.41 -2.71
N ARG A 182 5.23 20.42 -1.70
CA ARG A 182 4.81 19.19 -1.02
C ARG A 182 3.70 18.50 -1.83
N SER A 183 3.86 17.22 -2.09
CA SER A 183 2.76 16.38 -2.57
C SER A 183 1.79 16.11 -1.42
N THR A 184 0.50 16.24 -1.66
CA THR A 184 -0.56 16.08 -0.66
C THR A 184 -1.51 14.96 -0.97
N ILE A 185 -1.77 14.71 -2.26
CA ILE A 185 -2.80 13.76 -2.69
C ILE A 185 -2.48 12.32 -2.27
N MET A 186 -1.19 11.94 -2.33
CA MET A 186 -0.73 10.61 -1.94
C MET A 186 -0.91 10.33 -0.42
N SER A 187 -0.96 11.38 0.40
CA SER A 187 -1.19 11.24 1.85
C SER A 187 -2.66 11.33 2.24
N LEU A 188 -3.51 11.84 1.38
CA LEU A 188 -4.94 12.05 1.63
C LEU A 188 -5.80 10.97 0.96
N GLY A 189 -5.43 10.55 -0.26
CA GLY A 189 -6.18 9.59 -1.07
C GLY A 189 -5.96 8.14 -0.66
N PHE A 190 -6.78 7.26 -1.20
CA PHE A 190 -6.63 5.81 -1.07
C PHE A 190 -5.80 5.26 -2.22
N ILE A 191 -4.61 4.72 -1.92
CA ILE A 191 -3.71 4.14 -2.91
C ILE A 191 -4.10 2.69 -3.15
N MET A 192 -4.29 2.31 -4.42
CA MET A 192 -4.54 0.96 -4.87
C MET A 192 -3.38 0.52 -5.76
N ASP A 193 -2.48 -0.27 -5.21
CA ASP A 193 -1.26 -0.74 -5.87
C ASP A 193 -1.44 -2.08 -6.57
N GLY A 194 -0.49 -2.41 -7.46
CA GLY A 194 -0.35 -3.76 -8.00
C GLY A 194 -1.41 -4.14 -9.03
N LEU A 195 -2.06 -3.17 -9.66
CA LEU A 195 -3.04 -3.41 -10.70
C LEU A 195 -2.37 -3.97 -11.98
N VAL A 196 -3.09 -4.85 -12.68
CA VAL A 196 -2.65 -5.45 -13.95
C VAL A 196 -3.78 -5.30 -14.97
N GLY A 197 -3.52 -4.61 -16.07
CA GLY A 197 -4.53 -4.32 -17.10
C GLY A 197 -5.57 -3.29 -16.63
N ASP A 198 -6.65 -3.12 -17.39
CA ASP A 198 -7.75 -2.26 -17.01
C ASP A 198 -8.51 -2.82 -15.80
N ALA A 199 -8.88 -1.96 -14.86
CA ALA A 199 -9.63 -2.35 -13.66
C ALA A 199 -11.02 -1.71 -13.69
N GLU A 200 -12.02 -2.48 -13.30
CA GLU A 200 -13.40 -2.01 -13.15
C GLU A 200 -13.87 -2.25 -11.70
N ILE A 201 -14.35 -1.19 -11.06
CA ILE A 201 -14.87 -1.24 -9.69
C ILE A 201 -16.37 -1.10 -9.75
N PRO A 202 -17.16 -2.08 -9.29
CA PRO A 202 -18.60 -1.96 -9.24
C PRO A 202 -19.01 -0.89 -8.21
N LYS A 203 -19.95 -0.03 -8.60
CA LYS A 203 -20.55 1.01 -7.74
C LYS A 203 -22.06 0.82 -7.70
N GLN A 204 -22.66 0.91 -6.53
CA GLN A 204 -24.11 1.02 -6.40
C GLN A 204 -24.52 2.46 -6.68
N THR A 205 -25.42 2.66 -7.65
CA THR A 205 -25.93 3.98 -8.05
C THR A 205 -27.36 4.25 -7.59
N GLY A 206 -28.06 3.25 -7.09
CA GLY A 206 -29.40 3.39 -6.53
C GLY A 206 -29.65 2.37 -5.44
N GLY A 207 -30.37 2.78 -4.39
CA GLY A 207 -30.75 1.94 -3.26
C GLY A 207 -32.18 1.41 -3.37
N ALA A 208 -32.53 0.48 -2.47
CA ALA A 208 -33.91 0.07 -2.28
C ALA A 208 -34.72 1.21 -1.61
N THR A 209 -35.96 1.37 -2.04
CA THR A 209 -36.89 2.35 -1.46
C THR A 209 -37.87 1.64 -0.53
N ALA A 210 -38.07 2.18 0.68
CA ALA A 210 -39.06 1.69 1.63
C ALA A 210 -40.35 2.53 1.51
N TYR A 211 -41.48 1.86 1.65
CA TYR A 211 -42.81 2.49 1.56
C TYR A 211 -43.61 2.23 2.82
N TRP A 212 -44.45 3.18 3.23
CA TRP A 212 -45.50 2.98 4.20
C TRP A 212 -46.69 2.38 3.49
N LEU A 213 -47.23 1.28 3.97
CA LEU A 213 -48.31 0.53 3.32
C LEU A 213 -49.58 0.63 4.14
N GLY A 214 -50.72 0.69 3.44
CA GLY A 214 -52.03 0.49 4.03
C GLY A 214 -52.31 -1.00 4.28
N GLU A 215 -53.43 -1.27 4.92
CA GLU A 215 -53.94 -2.63 5.10
C GLU A 215 -54.27 -3.25 3.74
N GLU A 216 -53.69 -4.43 3.44
CA GLU A 216 -53.83 -5.16 2.16
C GLU A 216 -53.14 -4.52 0.93
N GLU A 217 -52.19 -3.58 1.11
CA GLU A 217 -51.47 -2.94 0.02
C GLU A 217 -50.13 -3.69 -0.28
N ASP A 218 -49.91 -3.98 -1.56
CA ASP A 218 -48.67 -4.66 -1.99
C ASP A 218 -47.47 -3.69 -1.95
N VAL A 219 -46.29 -4.21 -1.50
CA VAL A 219 -45.05 -3.45 -1.52
C VAL A 219 -44.58 -3.23 -2.97
N PRO A 220 -44.42 -1.97 -3.45
CA PRO A 220 -43.85 -1.73 -4.76
C PRO A 220 -42.44 -2.27 -4.88
N ALA A 221 -42.15 -3.00 -5.96
CA ALA A 221 -40.80 -3.52 -6.19
C ALA A 221 -39.82 -2.38 -6.47
N SER A 222 -38.71 -2.36 -5.74
CA SER A 222 -37.58 -1.47 -6.01
C SER A 222 -36.34 -2.31 -6.34
N SER A 223 -35.62 -1.95 -7.41
CA SER A 223 -34.42 -2.64 -7.83
C SER A 223 -33.21 -1.74 -7.61
N PRO A 224 -32.15 -2.22 -6.93
CA PRO A 224 -30.92 -1.45 -6.82
C PRO A 224 -30.28 -1.29 -8.20
N ALA A 225 -29.81 -0.08 -8.50
CA ALA A 225 -29.06 0.20 -9.72
C ALA A 225 -27.56 0.08 -9.43
N THR A 226 -26.81 -0.49 -10.38
CA THR A 226 -25.35 -0.63 -10.29
C THR A 226 -24.68 0.05 -11.48
N GLY A 227 -23.54 0.67 -11.25
CA GLY A 227 -22.65 1.24 -12.24
C GLY A 227 -21.25 0.67 -12.10
N GLN A 228 -20.33 1.11 -12.94
CA GLN A 228 -18.92 0.71 -12.89
C GLN A 228 -18.04 1.95 -12.98
N LEU A 229 -17.00 1.97 -12.14
CA LEU A 229 -15.91 2.93 -12.25
C LEU A 229 -14.76 2.26 -13.00
N LYS A 230 -14.33 2.87 -14.11
CA LYS A 230 -13.28 2.33 -14.96
C LYS A 230 -11.96 3.04 -14.69
N LEU A 231 -10.91 2.25 -14.58
CA LEU A 231 -9.54 2.68 -14.38
C LEU A 231 -8.69 2.14 -15.52
N SER A 232 -7.92 3.00 -16.17
CA SER A 232 -7.03 2.63 -17.28
C SER A 232 -5.65 3.26 -17.07
N PRO A 233 -4.54 2.53 -17.28
CA PRO A 233 -3.21 3.04 -17.01
C PRO A 233 -2.85 4.22 -17.91
N LYS A 234 -2.37 5.31 -17.33
CA LYS A 234 -1.85 6.49 -17.98
C LYS A 234 -0.44 6.74 -17.49
N THR A 235 0.51 6.80 -18.39
CA THR A 235 1.93 6.82 -18.07
C THR A 235 2.44 8.23 -17.83
N VAL A 236 3.02 8.45 -16.64
CA VAL A 236 3.83 9.63 -16.35
C VAL A 236 5.31 9.26 -16.44
N GLY A 237 6.11 10.07 -17.14
CA GLY A 237 7.54 9.85 -17.31
C GLY A 237 8.39 10.99 -16.77
N GLY A 238 9.55 10.64 -16.22
CA GLY A 238 10.59 11.56 -15.79
C GLY A 238 11.96 11.12 -16.28
N ARG A 239 12.87 12.06 -16.58
CA ARG A 239 14.24 11.72 -16.96
C ARG A 239 15.25 12.54 -16.19
N VAL A 240 16.38 11.92 -15.86
CA VAL A 240 17.53 12.55 -15.26
C VAL A 240 18.79 12.19 -16.04
N GLU A 241 19.66 13.16 -16.25
CA GLU A 241 20.93 12.98 -16.93
C GLU A 241 22.09 13.07 -15.93
N ILE A 242 22.94 12.04 -15.89
CA ILE A 242 24.05 11.94 -14.98
C ILE A 242 25.35 12.09 -15.77
N SER A 243 26.24 13.01 -15.35
CA SER A 243 27.52 13.19 -16.00
C SER A 243 28.52 12.06 -15.64
N ARG A 244 29.47 11.78 -16.54
CA ARG A 244 30.57 10.83 -16.27
C ARG A 244 31.31 11.15 -14.99
N LYS A 245 31.58 12.44 -14.72
CA LYS A 245 32.31 12.86 -13.51
C LYS A 245 31.53 12.50 -12.25
N LEU A 246 30.20 12.70 -12.27
CA LEU A 246 29.34 12.33 -11.14
C LEU A 246 29.35 10.83 -10.91
N MET A 247 29.29 10.01 -11.98
CA MET A 247 29.35 8.56 -11.85
C MET A 247 30.70 8.05 -11.29
N GLN A 248 31.80 8.69 -11.66
CA GLN A 248 33.13 8.29 -11.16
C GLN A 248 33.41 8.74 -9.74
N GLN A 249 32.83 9.86 -9.31
CA GLN A 249 33.03 10.47 -8.01
C GLN A 249 31.80 10.33 -7.10
N SER A 250 30.78 9.55 -7.53
CA SER A 250 29.54 9.45 -6.77
C SER A 250 29.76 8.81 -5.41
N SER A 251 29.48 9.59 -4.40
CA SER A 251 29.21 9.07 -3.05
C SER A 251 27.79 8.52 -3.00
N PRO A 252 27.46 7.64 -2.03
CA PRO A 252 26.08 7.17 -1.81
C PRO A 252 25.06 8.33 -1.66
N ALA A 253 25.50 9.50 -1.17
CA ALA A 253 24.68 10.69 -1.04
C ALA A 253 24.27 11.30 -2.39
N ALA A 254 25.15 11.31 -3.38
CA ALA A 254 24.85 11.82 -4.71
C ALA A 254 23.86 10.92 -5.46
N GLU A 255 23.94 9.61 -5.23
CA GLU A 255 22.98 8.63 -5.71
C GLU A 255 21.58 8.89 -5.18
N GLN A 256 21.46 9.01 -3.87
CA GLN A 256 20.20 9.26 -3.19
C GLN A 256 19.56 10.57 -3.62
N LEU A 257 20.37 11.58 -3.91
CA LEU A 257 19.90 12.85 -4.43
C LEU A 257 19.20 12.68 -5.79
N VAL A 258 19.84 12.02 -6.75
CA VAL A 258 19.28 11.79 -8.09
C VAL A 258 17.97 11.01 -8.00
N TRP A 259 17.95 9.99 -7.15
CA TRP A 259 16.75 9.19 -6.88
C TRP A 259 15.63 10.02 -6.28
N ASN A 260 15.91 10.76 -5.23
CA ASN A 260 14.95 11.62 -4.57
C ASN A 260 14.39 12.68 -5.52
N ASP A 261 15.25 13.24 -6.38
CA ASP A 261 14.84 14.28 -7.34
C ASP A 261 13.88 13.74 -8.40
N LEU A 262 14.15 12.56 -8.95
CA LEU A 262 13.29 11.90 -9.92
C LEU A 262 11.91 11.54 -9.30
N ASN A 263 11.92 10.89 -8.13
CA ASN A 263 10.70 10.51 -7.44
C ASN A 263 9.84 11.72 -7.05
N ARG A 264 10.47 12.78 -6.52
CA ARG A 264 9.76 14.02 -6.19
C ARG A 264 9.17 14.69 -7.42
N ALA A 265 9.87 14.67 -8.55
CA ALA A 265 9.36 15.22 -9.80
C ALA A 265 8.13 14.45 -10.30
N LEU A 266 8.16 13.11 -10.25
CA LEU A 266 7.03 12.25 -10.60
C LEU A 266 5.86 12.47 -9.63
N ALA A 267 6.11 12.44 -8.31
CA ALA A 267 5.07 12.67 -7.30
C ALA A 267 4.36 14.02 -7.46
N LEU A 268 5.10 15.09 -7.74
CA LEU A 268 4.52 16.42 -7.97
C LEU A 268 3.68 16.47 -9.26
N LYS A 269 4.10 15.74 -10.30
CA LYS A 269 3.32 15.69 -11.54
C LYS A 269 2.02 14.89 -11.35
N ILE A 270 2.08 13.79 -10.60
CA ILE A 270 0.92 12.99 -10.21
C ILE A 270 -0.04 13.83 -9.35
N ASP A 271 0.49 14.51 -8.33
CA ASP A 271 -0.27 15.38 -7.42
C ASP A 271 -1.02 16.47 -8.20
N LYS A 272 -0.33 17.16 -9.11
CA LYS A 272 -0.97 18.17 -9.96
C LYS A 272 -2.03 17.59 -10.89
N ALA A 273 -1.79 16.40 -11.46
CA ALA A 273 -2.76 15.74 -12.32
C ALA A 273 -4.00 15.29 -11.55
N ALA A 274 -3.86 14.86 -10.30
CA ALA A 274 -4.99 14.49 -9.46
C ALA A 274 -5.95 15.66 -9.19
N TYR A 275 -5.44 16.90 -9.07
CA TYR A 275 -6.28 18.09 -8.91
C TYR A 275 -6.79 18.63 -10.26
N TYR A 276 -5.96 18.71 -11.27
CA TYR A 276 -6.21 19.49 -12.48
C TYR A 276 -6.14 18.71 -13.80
N GLY A 277 -5.93 17.40 -13.77
CA GLY A 277 -5.84 16.58 -14.97
C GLY A 277 -7.06 16.75 -15.86
N THR A 278 -6.84 16.86 -17.18
CA THR A 278 -7.91 17.12 -18.16
C THR A 278 -8.65 15.87 -18.62
N GLY A 279 -8.11 14.67 -18.35
CA GLY A 279 -8.62 13.40 -18.88
C GLY A 279 -8.33 13.19 -20.37
N GLY A 280 -7.69 14.19 -21.05
CA GLY A 280 -7.21 14.12 -22.43
C GLY A 280 -5.67 14.04 -22.47
N ASP A 281 -5.08 13.93 -23.66
CA ASP A 281 -3.63 13.92 -23.89
C ASP A 281 -2.87 12.90 -23.00
N ASN A 282 -3.43 11.73 -22.80
CA ASN A 282 -2.90 10.67 -21.94
C ASN A 282 -2.74 11.08 -20.46
N GLN A 283 -3.48 12.10 -20.00
CA GLN A 283 -3.53 12.49 -18.61
C GLN A 283 -4.75 11.88 -17.88
N PRO A 284 -4.63 11.52 -16.60
CA PRO A 284 -5.79 11.14 -15.81
C PRO A 284 -6.75 12.32 -15.61
N LEU A 285 -8.01 12.02 -15.30
CA LEU A 285 -9.02 13.04 -15.00
C LEU A 285 -8.86 13.50 -13.55
N GLY A 286 -8.60 14.80 -13.35
CA GLY A 286 -8.42 15.41 -12.04
C GLY A 286 -9.73 15.87 -11.40
N LEU A 287 -9.72 16.07 -10.08
CA LEU A 287 -10.89 16.45 -9.27
C LEU A 287 -11.66 17.65 -9.82
N LYS A 288 -10.97 18.67 -10.34
CA LYS A 288 -11.58 19.87 -10.93
C LYS A 288 -12.47 19.56 -12.14
N ASN A 289 -12.14 18.52 -12.90
CA ASN A 289 -12.75 18.19 -14.17
C ASN A 289 -13.70 16.99 -14.11
N ILE A 290 -13.80 16.32 -12.94
CA ILE A 290 -14.75 15.21 -12.73
C ILE A 290 -16.17 15.79 -12.71
N SER A 291 -17.04 15.22 -13.53
CA SER A 291 -18.46 15.58 -13.57
C SER A 291 -19.16 15.09 -12.30
N GLY A 292 -20.01 15.93 -11.70
CA GLY A 292 -20.76 15.60 -10.49
C GLY A 292 -20.04 15.95 -9.17
N VAL A 293 -18.86 16.53 -9.23
CA VAL A 293 -18.20 17.13 -8.05
C VAL A 293 -18.91 18.43 -7.69
N ASN A 294 -19.20 18.62 -6.40
CA ASN A 294 -19.83 19.82 -5.88
C ASN A 294 -18.96 21.06 -6.13
N ALA A 295 -19.56 22.19 -6.43
CA ALA A 295 -18.83 23.40 -6.75
C ALA A 295 -19.41 24.63 -6.06
N VAL A 296 -18.56 25.39 -5.37
CA VAL A 296 -18.89 26.67 -4.76
C VAL A 296 -18.13 27.79 -5.47
N SER A 297 -18.86 28.84 -5.85
CA SER A 297 -18.28 30.02 -6.49
C SER A 297 -17.96 31.09 -5.45
N PHE A 298 -16.69 31.52 -5.40
CA PHE A 298 -16.23 32.55 -4.50
C PHE A 298 -16.38 33.96 -5.13
N GLY A 299 -16.80 34.92 -4.32
CA GLY A 299 -16.92 36.32 -4.75
C GLY A 299 -15.57 37.00 -4.98
N ALA A 300 -14.48 36.48 -4.42
CA ALA A 300 -13.11 37.00 -4.54
C ALA A 300 -12.07 35.88 -4.70
N VAL A 301 -10.81 36.25 -5.00
CA VAL A 301 -9.69 35.29 -5.07
C VAL A 301 -9.46 34.58 -3.73
N ASN A 302 -9.70 35.28 -2.64
CA ASN A 302 -9.62 34.73 -1.29
C ASN A 302 -11.04 34.60 -0.74
N PRO A 303 -11.49 33.36 -0.47
CA PRO A 303 -12.85 33.12 0.04
C PRO A 303 -13.03 33.65 1.46
N THR A 304 -14.25 34.01 1.78
CA THR A 304 -14.72 34.34 3.12
C THR A 304 -14.95 33.06 3.94
N PHE A 305 -15.05 33.19 5.27
CA PHE A 305 -15.38 32.05 6.11
C PHE A 305 -16.74 31.43 5.75
N ALA A 306 -17.74 32.26 5.41
CA ALA A 306 -19.05 31.78 4.99
C ALA A 306 -19.00 30.91 3.72
N GLU A 307 -18.15 31.27 2.75
CA GLU A 307 -17.95 30.48 1.53
C GLU A 307 -17.22 29.13 1.82
N MET A 308 -16.33 29.12 2.83
CA MET A 308 -15.70 27.86 3.28
C MET A 308 -16.71 26.94 3.96
N VAL A 309 -17.62 27.48 4.77
CA VAL A 309 -18.72 26.71 5.40
C VAL A 309 -19.74 26.24 4.35
N ALA A 310 -19.97 27.03 3.29
CA ALA A 310 -20.84 26.62 2.20
C ALA A 310 -20.35 25.35 1.50
N MET A 311 -19.02 25.16 1.36
CA MET A 311 -18.47 23.93 0.79
C MET A 311 -18.80 22.68 1.63
N GLU A 312 -18.80 22.80 2.96
CA GLU A 312 -19.24 21.75 3.87
C GLU A 312 -20.74 21.47 3.71
N SER A 313 -21.55 22.53 3.63
CA SER A 313 -23.00 22.42 3.48
C SER A 313 -23.42 21.70 2.19
N GLU A 314 -22.70 21.93 1.09
CA GLU A 314 -22.94 21.23 -0.18
C GLU A 314 -22.70 19.72 -0.03
N ILE A 315 -21.60 19.30 0.60
CA ILE A 315 -21.28 17.88 0.84
C ILE A 315 -22.33 17.26 1.79
N ALA A 316 -22.69 17.98 2.86
CA ALA A 316 -23.66 17.51 3.84
C ALA A 316 -25.06 17.36 3.22
N SER A 317 -25.45 18.23 2.28
CA SER A 317 -26.75 18.14 1.58
C SER A 317 -26.88 16.84 0.78
N ASP A 318 -25.75 16.30 0.29
CA ASP A 318 -25.68 15.04 -0.44
C ASP A 318 -25.47 13.82 0.46
N ASN A 319 -25.53 14.00 1.77
CA ASN A 319 -25.28 12.96 2.79
C ASN A 319 -23.88 12.32 2.68
N ALA A 320 -22.90 13.05 2.17
CA ALA A 320 -21.52 12.60 2.02
C ALA A 320 -20.61 13.15 3.14
N ASP A 321 -21.18 13.73 4.18
CA ASP A 321 -20.46 14.26 5.35
C ASP A 321 -19.89 13.12 6.19
N VAL A 322 -18.57 13.18 6.44
CA VAL A 322 -17.80 12.22 7.25
C VAL A 322 -16.74 12.95 8.08
N ASP A 323 -16.40 12.41 9.25
CA ASP A 323 -15.45 13.01 10.20
C ASP A 323 -14.03 13.27 9.67
N ARG A 324 -13.64 12.66 8.53
CA ARG A 324 -12.28 12.72 7.97
C ARG A 324 -12.13 13.64 6.76
N MET A 325 -12.93 14.68 6.67
CA MET A 325 -12.79 15.67 5.61
C MET A 325 -11.58 16.59 5.83
N SER A 326 -11.05 17.15 4.76
CA SER A 326 -9.89 18.03 4.79
C SER A 326 -10.01 19.14 3.74
N TYR A 327 -9.46 20.32 4.04
CA TYR A 327 -9.23 21.36 3.06
C TYR A 327 -7.85 21.23 2.44
N VAL A 328 -7.74 21.55 1.15
CA VAL A 328 -6.46 21.68 0.45
C VAL A 328 -6.42 23.07 -0.21
N ILE A 329 -5.42 23.86 0.18
CA ILE A 329 -5.27 25.25 -0.24
C ILE A 329 -3.81 25.58 -0.60
N ASN A 330 -3.59 26.73 -1.23
CA ASN A 330 -2.24 27.22 -1.47
C ASN A 330 -1.68 28.04 -0.29
N ALA A 331 -0.37 28.28 -0.32
CA ALA A 331 0.32 29.01 0.75
C ALA A 331 -0.11 30.49 0.84
N ALA A 332 -0.47 31.12 -0.27
CA ALA A 332 -0.95 32.50 -0.27
C ALA A 332 -2.30 32.63 0.44
N MET A 333 -3.22 31.68 0.17
CA MET A 333 -4.51 31.63 0.84
C MET A 333 -4.38 31.36 2.34
N ARG A 334 -3.46 30.48 2.76
CA ARG A 334 -3.14 30.30 4.19
C ARG A 334 -2.70 31.61 4.84
N GLY A 335 -1.86 32.40 4.15
CA GLY A 335 -1.44 33.72 4.63
C GLY A 335 -2.64 34.64 4.84
N HIS A 336 -3.55 34.67 3.89
CA HIS A 336 -4.80 35.44 4.00
C HIS A 336 -5.67 34.97 5.18
N PHE A 337 -5.89 33.67 5.34
CA PHE A 337 -6.72 33.12 6.42
C PHE A 337 -6.18 33.39 7.82
N LYS A 338 -4.87 33.61 7.97
CA LYS A 338 -4.25 33.98 9.24
C LYS A 338 -4.52 35.45 9.63
N THR A 339 -4.93 36.29 8.69
CA THR A 339 -5.16 37.72 8.90
C THR A 339 -6.63 38.09 8.75
N ALA A 340 -7.40 37.29 8.00
CA ALA A 340 -8.82 37.58 7.76
C ALA A 340 -9.67 37.20 8.99
N PRO A 341 -10.58 38.09 9.43
CA PRO A 341 -11.50 37.80 10.53
C PRO A 341 -12.53 36.73 10.12
N ARG A 342 -12.89 35.87 11.07
CA ARG A 342 -13.83 34.78 10.85
C ARG A 342 -15.26 35.29 10.63
N MET A 343 -15.70 36.27 11.39
CA MET A 343 -17.08 36.78 11.42
C MET A 343 -17.13 38.32 11.32
N GLY A 344 -16.65 38.89 10.23
CA GLY A 344 -16.72 40.34 10.00
C GLY A 344 -15.73 41.17 10.83
N ALA A 345 -15.71 42.47 10.57
CA ALA A 345 -14.78 43.41 11.23
C ALA A 345 -15.06 43.50 12.74
N GLY A 346 -14.05 43.29 13.56
CA GLY A 346 -14.15 43.39 15.02
C GLY A 346 -14.11 42.06 15.78
N THR A 347 -14.03 40.91 15.09
CA THR A 347 -13.85 39.61 15.71
C THR A 347 -12.35 39.32 15.85
N GLU A 348 -11.88 38.94 17.06
CA GLU A 348 -10.48 38.58 17.29
C GLU A 348 -10.08 37.24 16.67
N SER A 349 -11.06 36.40 16.30
CA SER A 349 -10.80 35.09 15.72
C SER A 349 -10.58 35.18 14.19
N THR A 350 -9.50 34.58 13.73
CA THR A 350 -9.15 34.44 12.31
C THR A 350 -9.79 33.20 11.69
N ILE A 351 -9.88 33.16 10.35
CA ILE A 351 -10.35 31.97 9.61
C ILE A 351 -9.41 30.78 9.89
N TRP A 352 -8.09 31.04 10.01
CA TRP A 352 -7.11 30.02 10.35
C TRP A 352 -7.11 29.73 11.85
N GLU A 353 -7.42 28.52 12.22
CA GLU A 353 -7.52 28.06 13.59
C GLU A 353 -6.21 27.41 14.08
N PRO A 354 -6.00 27.31 15.41
CA PRO A 354 -4.89 26.54 15.99
C PRO A 354 -4.95 25.07 15.55
N GLY A 355 -3.79 24.46 15.29
CA GLY A 355 -3.72 23.08 14.82
C GLY A 355 -3.71 22.90 13.30
N ASN A 356 -3.61 23.99 12.54
CA ASN A 356 -3.70 24.00 11.06
C ASN A 356 -5.06 23.54 10.57
N THR A 357 -6.10 24.04 11.17
CA THR A 357 -7.49 23.76 10.80
C THR A 357 -8.19 25.02 10.27
N VAL A 358 -9.22 24.78 9.48
CA VAL A 358 -10.21 25.78 9.02
C VAL A 358 -11.58 25.13 9.22
N ASN A 359 -12.49 25.85 9.87
CA ASN A 359 -13.83 25.34 10.19
C ASN A 359 -13.80 23.96 10.92
N GLY A 360 -12.80 23.74 11.80
CA GLY A 360 -12.64 22.49 12.53
C GLY A 360 -11.97 21.36 11.75
N TYR A 361 -11.82 21.49 10.43
CA TYR A 361 -11.22 20.44 9.58
C TYR A 361 -9.75 20.70 9.30
N ARG A 362 -8.98 19.62 9.22
CA ARG A 362 -7.56 19.66 8.86
C ARG A 362 -7.36 20.33 7.51
N THR A 363 -6.36 21.21 7.43
CA THR A 363 -6.06 21.93 6.20
C THR A 363 -4.64 21.65 5.75
N GLU A 364 -4.50 21.06 4.59
CA GLU A 364 -3.23 20.82 3.92
C GLU A 364 -2.87 21.98 3.00
N VAL A 365 -1.59 22.32 2.97
CA VAL A 365 -1.10 23.45 2.20
C VAL A 365 -0.09 23.00 1.17
N THR A 366 -0.41 23.22 -0.11
CA THR A 366 0.50 22.91 -1.22
C THR A 366 0.43 24.00 -2.30
N ASN A 367 1.59 24.36 -2.85
CA ASN A 367 1.64 25.31 -3.95
C ASN A 367 1.29 24.67 -5.32
N GLN A 368 0.85 23.41 -5.34
CA GLN A 368 0.26 22.78 -6.53
C GLN A 368 -1.14 23.32 -6.81
N ILE A 369 -1.83 23.83 -5.79
CA ILE A 369 -3.15 24.44 -5.92
C ILE A 369 -3.03 25.84 -6.51
N GLU A 370 -3.82 26.14 -7.54
CA GLU A 370 -3.86 27.45 -8.18
C GLU A 370 -4.43 28.53 -7.25
N ALA A 371 -4.07 29.76 -7.50
CA ALA A 371 -4.56 30.90 -6.70
C ALA A 371 -6.08 31.05 -6.84
N GLY A 372 -6.77 31.07 -5.71
CA GLY A 372 -8.23 31.18 -5.67
C GLY A 372 -8.99 29.87 -5.72
N ASP A 373 -8.29 28.75 -5.85
CA ASP A 373 -8.88 27.41 -5.81
C ASP A 373 -8.77 26.79 -4.42
N VAL A 374 -9.82 26.06 -4.00
CA VAL A 374 -9.90 25.29 -2.77
C VAL A 374 -10.53 23.94 -3.09
N PHE A 375 -9.96 22.88 -2.57
CA PHE A 375 -10.60 21.56 -2.56
C PHE A 375 -10.95 21.20 -1.13
N PHE A 376 -12.15 20.68 -0.93
CA PHE A 376 -12.65 20.24 0.38
C PHE A 376 -13.40 18.93 0.23
N GLY A 377 -13.29 18.04 1.19
CA GLY A 377 -14.08 16.83 1.29
C GLY A 377 -13.32 15.63 1.81
N ASN A 378 -13.91 14.44 1.59
CA ASN A 378 -13.33 13.17 1.96
C ASN A 378 -12.40 12.64 0.86
N PHE A 379 -11.12 12.95 0.96
CA PHE A 379 -10.12 12.47 -0.02
C PHE A 379 -9.89 10.96 0.04
N ALA A 380 -10.32 10.24 1.09
CA ALA A 380 -10.25 8.79 1.12
C ALA A 380 -11.13 8.10 0.05
N ASP A 381 -12.10 8.82 -0.50
CA ASP A 381 -12.90 8.38 -1.65
C ASP A 381 -12.19 8.52 -2.99
N LEU A 382 -11.11 9.28 -3.04
CA LEU A 382 -10.25 9.35 -4.22
C LEU A 382 -9.34 8.13 -4.27
N ILE A 383 -9.61 7.23 -5.20
CA ILE A 383 -8.76 6.08 -5.47
C ILE A 383 -7.63 6.51 -6.41
N ILE A 384 -6.41 6.33 -5.96
CA ILE A 384 -5.18 6.51 -6.73
C ILE A 384 -4.73 5.12 -7.18
N ALA A 385 -5.04 4.78 -8.41
CA ALA A 385 -4.69 3.48 -8.99
C ALA A 385 -3.27 3.53 -9.56
N MET A 386 -2.44 2.57 -9.16
CA MET A 386 -1.05 2.44 -9.62
C MET A 386 -0.84 1.07 -10.24
N TRP A 387 -0.31 1.05 -11.50
CA TRP A 387 0.00 -0.18 -12.21
C TRP A 387 1.48 -0.49 -12.13
N GLY A 388 1.79 -1.51 -11.39
CA GLY A 388 3.16 -1.94 -11.18
C GLY A 388 4.00 -0.96 -10.37
N GLY A 389 5.29 -1.23 -10.31
CA GLY A 389 6.29 -0.33 -9.77
C GLY A 389 6.82 0.67 -10.80
N LEU A 390 7.77 1.50 -10.38
CA LEU A 390 8.47 2.41 -11.26
C LEU A 390 9.35 1.62 -12.24
N ASP A 391 9.08 1.79 -13.53
CA ASP A 391 9.90 1.22 -14.61
C ASP A 391 11.04 2.17 -14.94
N LEU A 392 12.29 1.69 -14.81
CA LEU A 392 13.50 2.47 -15.03
C LEU A 392 14.25 1.95 -16.25
N THR A 393 14.34 2.80 -17.24
CA THR A 393 15.18 2.56 -18.44
C THR A 393 16.47 3.33 -18.32
N ILE A 394 17.60 2.61 -18.49
CA ILE A 394 18.94 3.17 -18.43
C ILE A 394 19.48 3.25 -19.86
N ASP A 395 19.77 4.47 -20.30
CA ASP A 395 20.28 4.75 -21.65
C ASP A 395 21.72 5.30 -21.59
N PRO A 396 22.73 4.46 -21.82
CA PRO A 396 24.12 4.88 -21.90
C PRO A 396 24.49 5.43 -23.28
N TYR A 397 23.66 5.25 -24.30
CA TYR A 397 24.00 5.54 -25.70
C TYR A 397 23.69 6.98 -26.11
N SER A 398 22.54 7.52 -25.69
CA SER A 398 22.12 8.89 -26.08
C SER A 398 23.07 9.98 -25.64
N LEU A 399 23.86 9.75 -24.58
CA LEU A 399 24.86 10.68 -24.06
C LEU A 399 26.29 10.15 -24.23
N SER A 400 26.52 9.19 -25.09
CA SER A 400 27.83 8.54 -25.31
C SER A 400 28.94 9.52 -25.66
N ALA A 401 28.65 10.53 -26.49
CA ALA A 401 29.60 11.58 -26.87
C ALA A 401 30.11 12.40 -25.67
N LYS A 402 29.32 12.51 -24.60
CA LYS A 402 29.68 13.20 -23.35
C LYS A 402 30.06 12.24 -22.23
N GLY A 403 29.99 10.95 -22.49
CA GLY A 403 30.21 9.88 -21.50
C GLY A 403 29.22 9.90 -20.34
N GLY A 404 28.06 10.54 -20.52
CA GLY A 404 26.99 10.61 -19.52
C GLY A 404 26.06 9.43 -19.61
N LEU A 405 25.19 9.31 -18.60
CA LEU A 405 24.14 8.31 -18.49
C LEU A 405 22.78 9.02 -18.37
N ARG A 406 21.76 8.51 -19.07
CA ARG A 406 20.38 8.96 -18.94
C ARG A 406 19.56 7.89 -18.26
N ILE A 407 18.86 8.27 -17.19
CA ILE A 407 17.87 7.43 -16.51
C ILE A 407 16.49 7.99 -16.81
N VAL A 408 15.60 7.13 -17.30
CA VAL A 408 14.21 7.48 -17.58
C VAL A 408 13.34 6.61 -16.69
N GLY A 409 12.47 7.23 -15.90
CA GLY A 409 11.50 6.52 -15.07
C GLY A 409 10.09 6.69 -15.63
N PHE A 410 9.32 5.62 -15.66
CA PHE A 410 7.92 5.60 -16.05
C PHE A 410 7.07 5.03 -14.92
N GLN A 411 5.93 5.69 -14.65
CA GLN A 411 4.94 5.21 -13.70
C GLN A 411 3.56 5.31 -14.34
N ASP A 412 2.78 4.24 -14.26
CA ASP A 412 1.41 4.23 -14.73
C ASP A 412 0.46 4.53 -13.56
N VAL A 413 -0.43 5.51 -13.73
CA VAL A 413 -1.35 5.98 -12.69
C VAL A 413 -2.68 6.42 -13.29
N ASP A 414 -3.77 6.22 -12.57
CA ASP A 414 -5.08 6.81 -12.86
C ASP A 414 -5.80 7.19 -11.57
N PHE A 415 -6.82 8.04 -11.70
CA PHE A 415 -7.63 8.50 -10.57
C PHE A 415 -9.10 8.26 -10.82
N VAL A 416 -9.80 7.82 -9.81
CA VAL A 416 -11.26 7.75 -9.85
C VAL A 416 -11.83 8.09 -8.48
N LEU A 417 -12.94 8.80 -8.47
CA LEU A 417 -13.65 9.16 -7.26
C LEU A 417 -14.78 8.15 -7.00
N ARG A 418 -14.81 7.54 -5.81
CA ARG A 418 -15.88 6.60 -5.42
C ARG A 418 -17.24 7.28 -5.44
N ASN A 419 -17.32 8.43 -4.77
CA ASN A 419 -18.51 9.26 -4.72
C ASN A 419 -18.14 10.68 -5.15
N THR A 420 -18.77 11.17 -6.20
CA THR A 420 -18.48 12.50 -6.75
C THR A 420 -18.93 13.61 -5.79
N GLU A 421 -19.95 13.35 -5.02
CA GLU A 421 -20.58 14.23 -4.05
C GLU A 421 -19.73 14.41 -2.77
N SER A 422 -18.72 13.52 -2.53
CA SER A 422 -17.86 13.59 -1.35
C SER A 422 -16.75 14.66 -1.42
N ILE A 423 -16.60 15.30 -2.58
CA ILE A 423 -15.64 16.39 -2.80
C ILE A 423 -16.37 17.64 -3.28
N CYS A 424 -15.92 18.79 -2.78
CA CYS A 424 -16.36 20.11 -3.23
C CYS A 424 -15.17 20.92 -3.74
N TYR A 425 -15.32 21.52 -4.90
CA TYR A 425 -14.36 22.41 -5.52
C TYR A 425 -14.81 23.87 -5.44
N GLY A 426 -14.09 24.66 -4.69
CA GLY A 426 -14.29 26.09 -4.58
C GLY A 426 -13.40 26.87 -5.54
N LYS A 427 -13.95 27.80 -6.30
CA LYS A 427 -13.21 28.62 -7.25
C LYS A 427 -13.73 30.05 -7.28
N LYS A 428 -12.85 30.99 -7.64
CA LYS A 428 -13.25 32.34 -7.94
C LYS A 428 -14.20 32.37 -9.16
N THR A 429 -15.32 33.06 -9.03
CA THR A 429 -16.13 33.46 -10.20
C THR A 429 -15.36 34.50 -11.00
N VAL A 430 -15.19 34.25 -12.30
CA VAL A 430 -14.52 35.17 -13.24
C VAL A 430 -15.43 36.33 -13.59
#